data_89b7bb783f1d8627be4b6df7891ad51d
#
_entry.id   89b7bb783f1d8627be4b6df7891ad51d
#
_cell.length_a   1.000
_cell.length_b   1.000
_cell.length_c   1.000
_cell.angle_alpha   90.00
_cell.angle_beta   90.00
_cell.angle_gamma   90.00
#
_symmetry.space_group_name_H-M   'P 1'
#
loop_
_entity.id
_entity.type
_entity.pdbx_description
1 polymer ?
#
loop_
_entity_poly.entity_id
_entity_poly.type
_entity_poly.pdbx_seq_one_letter_code
_entity_poly.pdbx_strand_id
1 'polypeptide(L)'
;DSLIKVITLFTEKMYDSLDPNYLGMQLRQQEGKKYFGVETEFSCPLTVRLFMGLQEPIDKDFLKEVVEKPELVIQTADGKENTIKLAYEFVSLSNEVDTITRRELLERQFNSYSMVYKKNNEEFGGRDSTELIIPYPTLSRPIVSRNMPYLSSYLSLTDGILSMDTYLDEVDDQPTIRIRYVPSVISEEALWQVLQKETWQVKMKDGSINEVEARMKFDR
;
A
#
# COMPACT_ATOMS: atom_id res chain seq x y z
N ASP A 1 22.65 6.13 1.30
CA ASP A 1 21.20 6.20 1.56
C ASP A 1 20.72 7.62 1.35
N SER A 2 19.72 7.80 0.48
CA SER A 2 19.14 9.12 0.27
C SER A 2 18.29 9.51 1.49
N LEU A 3 18.60 10.67 2.08
CA LEU A 3 17.82 11.23 3.17
C LEU A 3 16.56 11.90 2.63
N ILE A 4 15.49 11.76 3.38
CA ILE A 4 14.16 12.32 3.14
C ILE A 4 13.82 13.27 4.28
N LYS A 5 13.37 14.45 3.92
CA LYS A 5 12.93 15.47 4.87
C LYS A 5 11.54 15.12 5.41
N VAL A 6 11.36 15.25 6.71
CA VAL A 6 10.07 15.09 7.39
C VAL A 6 9.63 16.44 7.93
N ILE A 7 8.51 16.92 7.44
CA ILE A 7 7.89 18.16 7.91
C ILE A 7 6.64 17.82 8.71
N THR A 8 6.49 18.42 9.87
CA THR A 8 5.29 18.27 10.69
C THR A 8 4.44 19.53 10.62
N LEU A 9 3.20 19.36 10.21
CA LEU A 9 2.19 20.43 10.26
C LEU A 9 0.97 19.99 11.09
N PHE A 10 0.24 20.98 11.58
CA PHE A 10 -0.96 20.79 12.38
C PHE A 10 -2.17 21.30 11.60
N THR A 11 -3.23 20.49 11.58
CA THR A 11 -4.47 20.78 10.86
C THR A 11 -5.68 20.54 11.74
N GLU A 12 -6.79 21.17 11.40
CA GLU A 12 -8.09 20.95 12.00
C GLU A 12 -9.13 20.56 10.94
N LYS A 13 -10.30 20.11 11.43
CA LYS A 13 -11.46 19.73 10.61
C LYS A 13 -11.22 18.51 9.69
N MET A 14 -10.29 17.64 10.07
CA MET A 14 -10.17 16.30 9.52
C MET A 14 -10.83 15.31 10.47
N TYR A 15 -11.91 14.66 10.04
CA TYR A 15 -12.75 13.82 10.90
C TYR A 15 -12.89 12.38 10.37
N ASP A 16 -12.57 12.15 9.11
CA ASP A 16 -12.70 10.86 8.45
C ASP A 16 -11.33 10.20 8.26
N SER A 17 -11.29 8.88 8.33
CA SER A 17 -10.08 8.10 8.05
C SER A 17 -9.56 8.24 6.61
N LEU A 18 -10.38 8.76 5.69
CA LEU A 18 -9.99 9.07 4.31
C LEU A 18 -9.37 10.47 4.15
N ASP A 19 -9.56 11.37 5.11
CA ASP A 19 -9.06 12.74 5.02
C ASP A 19 -7.53 12.82 4.79
N PRO A 20 -6.69 12.00 5.46
CA PRO A 20 -5.25 11.97 5.18
C PRO A 20 -4.93 11.56 3.74
N ASN A 21 -5.72 10.65 3.17
CA ASN A 21 -5.54 10.22 1.78
C ASN A 21 -5.90 11.36 0.80
N TYR A 22 -6.96 12.12 1.10
CA TYR A 22 -7.34 13.27 0.29
C TYR A 22 -6.29 14.37 0.33
N LEU A 23 -5.74 14.67 1.51
CA LEU A 23 -4.63 15.62 1.63
C LEU A 23 -3.40 15.15 0.83
N GLY A 24 -3.05 13.86 0.93
CA GLY A 24 -1.97 13.26 0.15
C GLY A 24 -2.20 13.37 -1.37
N MET A 25 -3.45 13.23 -1.84
CA MET A 25 -3.81 13.43 -3.24
C MET A 25 -3.67 14.91 -3.65
N GLN A 26 -4.15 15.85 -2.83
CA GLN A 26 -3.99 17.29 -3.08
C GLN A 26 -2.52 17.67 -3.25
N LEU A 27 -1.65 17.18 -2.35
CA LEU A 27 -0.22 17.46 -2.39
C LEU A 27 0.45 16.89 -3.65
N ARG A 28 0.09 15.66 -4.04
CA ARG A 28 0.64 15.02 -5.25
C ARG A 28 0.19 15.66 -6.56
N GLN A 29 -0.95 16.32 -6.57
CA GLN A 29 -1.46 17.04 -7.75
C GLN A 29 -0.75 18.38 -8.01
N GLN A 30 0.10 18.84 -7.07
CA GLN A 30 0.81 20.11 -7.25
C GLN A 30 2.02 19.93 -8.18
N GLU A 31 2.06 20.71 -9.25
CA GLU A 31 3.16 20.69 -10.19
C GLU A 31 4.50 21.09 -9.53
N GLY A 32 5.58 20.41 -9.92
CA GLY A 32 6.93 20.70 -9.47
C GLY A 32 7.25 20.36 -8.02
N LYS A 33 6.31 19.85 -7.24
CA LYS A 33 6.52 19.44 -5.86
C LYS A 33 6.55 17.91 -5.75
N LYS A 34 7.51 17.38 -5.00
CA LYS A 34 7.68 15.94 -4.79
C LYS A 34 7.36 15.59 -3.33
N TYR A 35 6.23 14.93 -3.14
CA TYR A 35 5.85 14.34 -1.85
C TYR A 35 5.86 12.82 -1.98
N PHE A 36 6.57 12.16 -1.08
CA PHE A 36 6.68 10.70 -1.06
C PHE A 36 5.56 10.04 -0.25
N GLY A 37 4.95 10.79 0.65
CA GLY A 37 3.83 10.28 1.45
C GLY A 37 3.34 11.28 2.49
N VAL A 38 2.22 10.90 3.10
CA VAL A 38 1.59 11.62 4.20
C VAL A 38 1.29 10.61 5.30
N GLU A 39 1.65 10.94 6.51
CA GLU A 39 1.33 10.19 7.73
C GLU A 39 0.57 11.09 8.68
N THR A 40 -0.44 10.57 9.36
CA THR A 40 -1.23 11.33 10.32
C THR A 40 -1.26 10.66 11.67
N GLU A 41 -1.24 11.49 12.70
CA GLU A 41 -1.48 11.09 14.07
C GLU A 41 -2.70 11.86 14.58
N PHE A 42 -3.73 11.12 14.99
CA PHE A 42 -4.97 11.71 15.49
C PHE A 42 -4.74 12.30 16.87
N SER A 43 -4.56 13.59 16.88
CA SER A 43 -4.37 14.46 18.05
C SER A 43 -5.26 15.68 17.91
N CYS A 44 -5.23 16.63 18.84
CA CYS A 44 -5.98 17.87 18.76
C CYS A 44 -5.03 19.04 19.01
N PRO A 45 -4.65 19.80 17.97
CA PRO A 45 -4.94 19.64 16.53
C PRO A 45 -4.31 18.38 15.93
N LEU A 46 -4.80 17.96 14.77
CA LEU A 46 -4.29 16.79 14.07
C LEU A 46 -2.85 17.01 13.61
N THR A 47 -1.97 16.07 13.91
CA THR A 47 -0.58 16.08 13.46
C THR A 47 -0.46 15.39 12.10
N VAL A 48 0.10 16.09 11.13
CA VAL A 48 0.37 15.59 9.78
C VAL A 48 1.87 15.64 9.51
N ARG A 49 2.46 14.52 9.14
CA ARG A 49 3.86 14.44 8.69
C ARG A 49 3.90 14.29 7.18
N LEU A 50 4.66 15.16 6.54
CA LEU A 50 4.90 15.14 5.10
C LEU A 50 6.32 14.68 4.83
N PHE A 51 6.46 13.71 3.94
CA PHE A 51 7.75 13.19 3.49
C PHE A 51 8.07 13.77 2.12
N MET A 52 9.20 14.44 2.00
CA MET A 52 9.60 15.14 0.78
C MET A 52 11.11 15.07 0.52
N GLY A 53 11.53 15.40 -0.68
CA GLY A 53 12.95 15.45 -1.04
C GLY A 53 13.73 16.40 -0.14
N LEU A 54 14.97 16.02 0.23
CA LEU A 54 15.80 16.80 1.15
C LEU A 54 16.01 18.24 0.68
N GLN A 55 16.13 18.43 -0.64
CA GLN A 55 16.39 19.73 -1.27
C GLN A 55 15.12 20.54 -1.59
N GLU A 56 13.93 19.94 -1.40
CA GLU A 56 12.67 20.64 -1.67
C GLU A 56 12.49 21.78 -0.66
N PRO A 57 12.14 22.99 -1.09
CA PRO A 57 11.91 24.10 -0.17
C PRO A 57 10.65 23.91 0.65
N ILE A 58 10.69 24.34 1.91
CA ILE A 58 9.52 24.39 2.77
C ILE A 58 8.87 25.75 2.57
N ASP A 59 7.68 25.76 1.98
CA ASP A 59 6.89 26.94 1.71
C ASP A 59 5.59 26.86 2.53
N LYS A 60 5.53 27.62 3.61
CA LYS A 60 4.39 27.61 4.54
C LYS A 60 3.11 28.11 3.87
N ASP A 61 3.21 29.16 3.07
CA ASP A 61 2.04 29.76 2.43
C ASP A 61 1.47 28.82 1.38
N PHE A 62 2.34 28.18 0.62
CA PHE A 62 1.96 27.10 -0.32
C PHE A 62 1.28 25.93 0.41
N LEU A 63 1.85 25.44 1.52
CA LEU A 63 1.26 24.35 2.29
C LEU A 63 -0.11 24.71 2.84
N LYS A 64 -0.27 25.93 3.33
CA LYS A 64 -1.55 26.44 3.78
C LYS A 64 -2.58 26.46 2.65
N GLU A 65 -2.22 27.01 1.48
CA GLU A 65 -3.09 27.06 0.31
C GLU A 65 -3.54 25.65 -0.11
N VAL A 66 -2.63 24.68 -0.13
CA VAL A 66 -2.95 23.30 -0.51
C VAL A 66 -3.85 22.63 0.51
N VAL A 67 -3.60 22.80 1.81
CA VAL A 67 -4.43 22.21 2.89
C VAL A 67 -5.84 22.78 2.86
N GLU A 68 -5.98 24.08 2.70
CA GLU A 68 -7.26 24.81 2.75
C GLU A 68 -8.01 24.81 1.41
N LYS A 69 -7.50 24.11 0.39
CA LYS A 69 -8.18 24.00 -0.90
C LYS A 69 -9.56 23.35 -0.73
N PRO A 70 -10.65 24.02 -1.17
CA PRO A 70 -12.00 23.59 -0.83
C PRO A 70 -12.49 22.37 -1.60
N GLU A 71 -11.80 22.01 -2.66
CA GLU A 71 -12.23 20.92 -3.54
C GLU A 71 -11.03 20.10 -4.03
N LEU A 72 -11.23 18.79 -4.07
CA LEU A 72 -10.31 17.82 -4.67
C LEU A 72 -11.02 17.10 -5.81
N VAL A 73 -10.48 17.20 -7.02
CA VAL A 73 -10.95 16.43 -8.17
C VAL A 73 -10.16 15.14 -8.27
N ILE A 74 -10.86 14.02 -8.26
CA ILE A 74 -10.28 12.68 -8.43
C ILE A 74 -10.88 12.00 -9.65
N GLN A 75 -10.05 11.25 -10.38
CA GLN A 75 -10.53 10.37 -11.43
C GLN A 75 -10.90 9.01 -10.85
N THR A 76 -12.12 8.57 -11.10
CA THR A 76 -12.61 7.25 -10.73
C THR A 76 -12.08 6.18 -11.70
N ALA A 77 -12.25 4.92 -11.33
CA ALA A 77 -11.74 3.78 -12.11
C ALA A 77 -12.33 3.69 -13.54
N ASP A 78 -13.54 4.21 -13.73
CA ASP A 78 -14.25 4.28 -15.02
C ASP A 78 -13.90 5.55 -15.83
N GLY A 79 -12.93 6.34 -15.37
CA GLY A 79 -12.47 7.56 -16.06
C GLY A 79 -13.32 8.80 -15.80
N LYS A 80 -14.34 8.71 -14.96
CA LYS A 80 -15.15 9.88 -14.59
C LYS A 80 -14.43 10.72 -13.54
N GLU A 81 -14.70 12.00 -13.54
CA GLU A 81 -14.26 12.91 -12.49
C GLU A 81 -15.27 12.93 -11.35
N ASN A 82 -14.76 12.89 -10.13
CA ASN A 82 -15.55 13.11 -8.92
C ASN A 82 -14.92 14.25 -8.12
N THR A 83 -15.73 15.22 -7.74
CA THR A 83 -15.30 16.36 -6.94
C THR A 83 -15.68 16.14 -5.48
N ILE A 84 -14.68 16.13 -4.60
CA ILE A 84 -14.85 15.99 -3.16
C ILE A 84 -14.69 17.38 -2.54
N LYS A 85 -15.69 17.80 -1.77
CA LYS A 85 -15.63 19.04 -1.01
C LYS A 85 -14.87 18.82 0.28
N LEU A 86 -13.91 19.67 0.56
CA LEU A 86 -13.03 19.62 1.71
C LEU A 86 -13.16 20.94 2.52
N ALA A 87 -12.88 20.86 3.81
CA ALA A 87 -12.98 22.03 4.70
C ALA A 87 -11.85 22.02 5.74
N TYR A 88 -10.65 21.52 5.36
CA TYR A 88 -9.52 21.46 6.27
C TYR A 88 -8.98 22.85 6.59
N GLU A 89 -8.48 23.02 7.80
CA GLU A 89 -7.84 24.25 8.25
C GLU A 89 -6.37 23.98 8.60
N PHE A 90 -5.49 24.81 8.09
CA PHE A 90 -4.08 24.82 8.45
C PHE A 90 -3.89 25.60 9.75
N VAL A 91 -3.33 24.98 10.77
CA VAL A 91 -3.09 25.62 12.07
C VAL A 91 -1.68 26.20 12.12
N SER A 92 -0.67 25.35 11.95
CA SER A 92 0.74 25.77 12.01
C SER A 92 1.67 24.75 11.38
N LEU A 93 2.90 25.19 11.13
CA LEU A 93 4.02 24.35 10.73
C LEU A 93 5.01 24.28 11.89
N SER A 94 5.52 23.09 12.20
CA SER A 94 6.61 22.92 13.15
C SER A 94 7.89 23.61 12.64
N ASN A 95 8.64 24.21 13.54
CA ASN A 95 9.98 24.73 13.23
C ASN A 95 11.02 23.61 13.17
N GLU A 96 10.70 22.43 13.69
CA GLU A 96 11.58 21.27 13.66
C GLU A 96 11.40 20.52 12.34
N VAL A 97 12.53 20.21 11.70
CA VAL A 97 12.59 19.44 10.47
C VAL A 97 13.45 18.21 10.76
N ASP A 98 12.84 17.05 10.67
CA ASP A 98 13.53 15.78 10.82
C ASP A 98 14.00 15.25 9.47
N THR A 99 14.90 14.28 9.53
CA THR A 99 15.33 13.51 8.36
C THR A 99 15.29 12.04 8.67
N ILE A 100 14.82 11.26 7.70
CA ILE A 100 14.83 9.80 7.75
C ILE A 100 15.50 9.24 6.50
N THR A 101 15.93 8.00 6.56
CA THR A 101 16.40 7.27 5.39
C THR A 101 15.22 6.84 4.51
N ARG A 102 15.52 6.55 3.23
CA ARG A 102 14.52 5.95 2.34
C ARG A 102 13.98 4.63 2.91
N ARG A 103 14.84 3.82 3.52
CA ARG A 103 14.46 2.56 4.17
C ARG A 103 13.43 2.78 5.26
N GLU A 104 13.68 3.71 6.18
CA GLU A 104 12.73 4.05 7.26
C GLU A 104 11.38 4.53 6.72
N LEU A 105 11.37 5.32 5.62
CA LEU A 105 10.12 5.72 4.98
C LEU A 105 9.36 4.51 4.43
N LEU A 106 10.04 3.61 3.73
CA LEU A 106 9.43 2.40 3.18
C LEU A 106 8.88 1.51 4.30
N GLU A 107 9.61 1.31 5.39
CA GLU A 107 9.15 0.54 6.56
C GLU A 107 7.90 1.14 7.20
N ARG A 108 7.79 2.48 7.26
CA ARG A 108 6.58 3.15 7.76
C ARG A 108 5.37 3.01 6.84
N GLN A 109 5.59 3.01 5.54
CA GLN A 109 4.53 2.96 4.52
C GLN A 109 4.17 1.54 4.11
N PHE A 110 5.06 0.59 4.33
CA PHE A 110 4.87 -0.79 3.94
C PHE A 110 4.08 -1.55 5.01
N ASN A 111 2.85 -1.91 4.65
CA ASN A 111 2.05 -2.81 5.47
C ASN A 111 2.41 -4.25 5.10
N SER A 112 3.21 -4.91 5.94
CA SER A 112 3.49 -6.33 5.80
C SER A 112 2.19 -7.14 5.90
N TYR A 113 2.08 -8.17 5.09
CA TYR A 113 0.97 -9.10 5.10
C TYR A 113 1.52 -10.52 5.31
N SER A 114 0.94 -11.28 6.22
CA SER A 114 1.34 -12.66 6.46
C SER A 114 0.12 -13.52 6.69
N MET A 115 0.06 -14.66 6.01
CA MET A 115 -1.02 -15.64 6.15
C MET A 115 -0.49 -17.06 6.03
N VAL A 116 -0.89 -17.89 6.98
CA VAL A 116 -0.67 -19.35 6.96
C VAL A 116 -1.99 -20.04 6.63
N TYR A 117 -1.99 -20.92 5.63
CA TYR A 117 -3.20 -21.59 5.15
C TYR A 117 -3.41 -22.88 5.91
N LYS A 118 -4.25 -22.83 6.94
CA LYS A 118 -4.47 -23.92 7.90
C LYS A 118 -4.81 -25.23 7.22
N LYS A 119 -5.82 -25.26 6.33
CA LYS A 119 -6.24 -26.48 5.61
C LYS A 119 -5.08 -27.13 4.86
N ASN A 120 -4.34 -26.35 4.08
CA ASN A 120 -3.23 -26.86 3.29
C ASN A 120 -2.07 -27.35 4.17
N ASN A 121 -1.82 -26.70 5.30
CA ASN A 121 -0.81 -27.14 6.26
C ASN A 121 -1.22 -28.44 6.97
N GLU A 122 -2.49 -28.64 7.29
CA GLU A 122 -3.00 -29.89 7.85
C GLU A 122 -2.84 -31.05 6.86
N GLU A 123 -3.05 -30.81 5.57
CA GLU A 123 -3.01 -31.84 4.52
C GLU A 123 -1.61 -32.10 3.95
N PHE A 124 -0.83 -31.04 3.78
CA PHE A 124 0.45 -31.10 3.04
C PHE A 124 1.67 -30.65 3.86
N GLY A 125 1.50 -30.02 5.02
CA GLY A 125 2.58 -29.36 5.79
C GLY A 125 3.67 -30.32 6.30
N GLY A 126 3.44 -31.63 6.30
CA GLY A 126 4.44 -32.65 6.62
C GLY A 126 5.37 -33.04 5.46
N ARG A 127 5.16 -32.48 4.27
CA ARG A 127 5.97 -32.77 3.07
C ARG A 127 7.06 -31.72 2.90
N ASP A 128 8.08 -32.05 2.10
CA ASP A 128 9.13 -31.10 1.72
C ASP A 128 8.50 -29.88 1.03
N SER A 129 8.87 -28.69 1.49
CA SER A 129 8.38 -27.42 0.96
C SER A 129 9.52 -26.54 0.47
N THR A 130 9.23 -25.66 -0.46
CA THR A 130 10.15 -24.64 -0.97
C THR A 130 9.44 -23.28 -1.03
N GLU A 131 10.16 -22.24 -1.41
CA GLU A 131 9.66 -20.88 -1.48
C GLU A 131 9.79 -20.33 -2.91
N LEU A 132 8.75 -19.67 -3.38
CA LEU A 132 8.78 -18.79 -4.54
C LEU A 132 8.86 -17.36 -4.04
N ILE A 133 9.92 -16.66 -4.43
CA ILE A 133 10.17 -15.26 -4.06
C ILE A 133 10.00 -14.41 -5.30
N ILE A 134 9.08 -13.47 -5.26
CA ILE A 134 8.74 -12.60 -6.39
C ILE A 134 8.69 -11.13 -5.96
N PRO A 135 9.21 -10.21 -6.77
CA PRO A 135 9.03 -8.80 -6.52
C PRO A 135 7.54 -8.45 -6.41
N TYR A 136 7.21 -7.56 -5.51
CA TYR A 136 5.85 -7.05 -5.42
C TYR A 136 5.48 -6.36 -6.73
N PRO A 137 4.42 -6.79 -7.42
CA PRO A 137 4.09 -6.22 -8.72
C PRO A 137 3.77 -4.74 -8.58
N THR A 138 4.29 -3.93 -9.49
CA THR A 138 3.98 -2.51 -9.55
C THR A 138 2.49 -2.36 -9.83
N LEU A 139 1.76 -1.87 -8.86
CA LEU A 139 0.34 -1.62 -9.03
C LEU A 139 0.16 -0.35 -9.87
N SER A 140 -0.57 -0.46 -10.95
CA SER A 140 -0.94 0.71 -11.76
C SER A 140 -1.87 1.69 -11.01
N ARG A 141 -2.33 1.32 -9.79
CA ARG A 141 -3.22 2.13 -8.94
C ARG A 141 -3.03 1.79 -7.44
N PRO A 142 -3.13 2.78 -6.53
CA PRO A 142 -2.85 2.63 -5.10
C PRO A 142 -3.98 1.96 -4.29
N ILE A 143 -4.66 0.94 -4.80
CA ILE A 143 -5.66 0.16 -4.04
C ILE A 143 -4.99 -1.11 -3.49
N VAL A 144 -3.89 -0.91 -2.77
CA VAL A 144 -3.07 -1.99 -2.22
C VAL A 144 -3.81 -2.78 -1.12
N SER A 145 -4.65 -2.12 -0.33
CA SER A 145 -5.25 -2.72 0.86
C SER A 145 -6.23 -3.87 0.59
N ARG A 146 -6.81 -3.96 -0.61
CA ARG A 146 -7.76 -5.03 -0.97
C ARG A 146 -7.16 -6.15 -1.81
N ASN A 147 -6.05 -5.90 -2.51
CA ASN A 147 -5.48 -6.86 -3.44
C ASN A 147 -4.81 -8.03 -2.71
N MET A 148 -4.08 -7.75 -1.62
CA MET A 148 -3.40 -8.80 -0.85
C MET A 148 -4.37 -9.78 -0.18
N PRO A 149 -5.44 -9.36 0.51
CA PRO A 149 -6.46 -10.27 1.01
C PRO A 149 -7.12 -11.12 -0.09
N TYR A 150 -7.34 -10.59 -1.29
CA TYR A 150 -7.91 -11.34 -2.40
C TYR A 150 -6.91 -12.35 -2.96
N LEU A 151 -5.67 -11.96 -3.20
CA LEU A 151 -4.60 -12.89 -3.59
C LEU A 151 -4.44 -14.00 -2.55
N SER A 152 -4.36 -13.65 -1.27
CA SER A 152 -4.24 -14.61 -0.18
C SER A 152 -5.42 -15.57 -0.12
N SER A 153 -6.65 -15.08 -0.25
CA SER A 153 -7.85 -15.93 -0.29
C SER A 153 -7.82 -16.88 -1.47
N TYR A 154 -7.41 -16.41 -2.65
CA TYR A 154 -7.26 -17.23 -3.84
C TYR A 154 -6.20 -18.32 -3.67
N LEU A 155 -5.02 -17.97 -3.18
CA LEU A 155 -3.94 -18.93 -2.93
C LEU A 155 -4.33 -19.96 -1.86
N SER A 156 -5.14 -19.59 -0.87
CA SER A 156 -5.63 -20.53 0.15
C SER A 156 -6.52 -21.64 -0.39
N LEU A 157 -7.12 -21.43 -1.57
CA LEU A 157 -7.95 -22.43 -2.28
C LEU A 157 -7.12 -23.32 -3.22
N THR A 158 -5.83 -23.03 -3.38
CA THR A 158 -4.92 -23.80 -4.25
C THR A 158 -4.17 -24.82 -3.41
N ASP A 159 -4.34 -26.11 -3.71
CA ASP A 159 -3.68 -27.19 -2.99
C ASP A 159 -2.16 -27.08 -3.07
N GLY A 160 -1.49 -27.39 -1.98
CA GLY A 160 -0.03 -27.38 -1.89
C GLY A 160 0.59 -26.03 -1.55
N ILE A 161 -0.16 -24.92 -1.48
CA ILE A 161 0.35 -23.62 -1.04
C ILE A 161 0.15 -23.53 0.48
N LEU A 162 1.25 -23.36 1.24
CA LEU A 162 1.24 -23.41 2.70
C LEU A 162 1.10 -22.05 3.37
N SER A 163 1.73 -21.03 2.79
CA SER A 163 1.70 -19.66 3.32
C SER A 163 2.07 -18.64 2.27
N MET A 164 1.71 -17.39 2.55
CA MET A 164 2.16 -16.21 1.82
C MET A 164 2.48 -15.09 2.79
N ASP A 165 3.60 -14.44 2.59
CA ASP A 165 3.96 -13.23 3.31
C ASP A 165 4.61 -12.19 2.39
N THR A 166 4.55 -10.94 2.83
CA THR A 166 5.19 -9.81 2.15
C THR A 166 6.20 -9.16 3.08
N TYR A 167 7.33 -8.75 2.55
CA TYR A 167 8.39 -8.09 3.30
C TYR A 167 9.16 -7.11 2.41
N LEU A 168 9.95 -6.23 3.02
CA LEU A 168 10.93 -5.43 2.30
C LEU A 168 12.25 -6.21 2.25
N ASP A 169 12.76 -6.44 1.04
CA ASP A 169 14.06 -7.08 0.88
C ASP A 169 15.17 -6.25 1.56
N GLU A 170 16.10 -6.92 2.23
CA GLU A 170 17.14 -6.26 2.99
C GLU A 170 18.27 -5.68 2.12
N VAL A 171 18.37 -6.13 0.87
CA VAL A 171 19.46 -5.75 -0.03
C VAL A 171 19.10 -4.55 -0.89
N ASP A 172 17.91 -4.56 -1.47
CA ASP A 172 17.49 -3.56 -2.46
C ASP A 172 16.27 -2.73 -2.04
N ASP A 173 15.76 -2.92 -0.82
CA ASP A 173 14.57 -2.26 -0.28
C ASP A 173 13.30 -2.51 -1.12
N GLN A 174 13.26 -3.56 -1.92
CA GLN A 174 12.11 -3.86 -2.76
C GLN A 174 11.01 -4.59 -1.97
N PRO A 175 9.76 -4.15 -2.07
CA PRO A 175 8.63 -4.94 -1.61
C PRO A 175 8.60 -6.29 -2.33
N THR A 176 8.52 -7.37 -1.57
CA THR A 176 8.67 -8.74 -2.06
C THR A 176 7.56 -9.62 -1.51
N ILE A 177 7.06 -10.55 -2.31
CA ILE A 177 6.12 -11.59 -1.91
C ILE A 177 6.87 -12.91 -1.84
N ARG A 178 6.69 -13.64 -0.74
CA ARG A 178 7.18 -14.98 -0.55
C ARG A 178 6.00 -15.94 -0.42
N ILE A 179 5.98 -16.99 -1.25
CA ILE A 179 4.96 -18.03 -1.25
C ILE A 179 5.65 -19.35 -0.92
N ARG A 180 5.28 -19.97 0.20
CA ARG A 180 5.77 -21.30 0.55
C ARG A 180 4.83 -22.37 0.02
N TYR A 181 5.36 -23.32 -0.71
CA TYR A 181 4.56 -24.36 -1.36
C TYR A 181 5.25 -25.74 -1.35
N VAL A 182 4.50 -26.78 -1.66
CA VAL A 182 4.94 -28.18 -1.70
C VAL A 182 5.12 -28.61 -3.17
N PRO A 183 6.37 -28.75 -3.67
CA PRO A 183 6.62 -29.06 -5.10
C PRO A 183 6.04 -30.37 -5.59
N SER A 184 5.85 -31.36 -4.70
CA SER A 184 5.21 -32.65 -5.07
C SER A 184 3.68 -32.52 -5.25
N VAL A 185 3.07 -31.41 -4.90
CA VAL A 185 1.62 -31.14 -5.06
C VAL A 185 1.39 -30.12 -6.17
N ILE A 186 2.12 -29.02 -6.16
CA ILE A 186 2.07 -27.99 -7.18
C ILE A 186 3.48 -27.63 -7.64
N SER A 187 3.77 -27.77 -8.93
CA SER A 187 5.06 -27.36 -9.48
C SER A 187 5.18 -25.84 -9.52
N GLU A 188 6.41 -25.32 -9.57
CA GLU A 188 6.65 -23.88 -9.73
C GLU A 188 5.97 -23.34 -11.00
N GLU A 189 6.01 -24.05 -12.10
CA GLU A 189 5.35 -23.68 -13.35
C GLU A 189 3.83 -23.55 -13.18
N ALA A 190 3.21 -24.52 -12.50
CA ALA A 190 1.78 -24.48 -12.21
C ALA A 190 1.43 -23.33 -11.24
N LEU A 191 2.31 -23.02 -10.28
CA LEU A 191 2.14 -21.89 -9.38
C LEU A 191 2.19 -20.55 -10.16
N TRP A 192 3.13 -20.41 -11.11
CA TRP A 192 3.15 -19.25 -12.00
C TRP A 192 1.86 -19.11 -12.83
N GLN A 193 1.32 -20.21 -13.36
CA GLN A 193 0.04 -20.20 -14.07
C GLN A 193 -1.12 -19.77 -13.17
N VAL A 194 -1.10 -20.15 -11.88
CA VAL A 194 -2.07 -19.69 -10.88
C VAL A 194 -1.96 -18.19 -10.67
N LEU A 195 -0.77 -17.64 -10.49
CA LEU A 195 -0.54 -16.21 -10.25
C LEU A 195 -0.91 -15.33 -11.46
N GLN A 196 -0.74 -15.83 -12.68
CA GLN A 196 -0.97 -15.10 -13.93
C GLN A 196 -2.42 -15.12 -14.43
N LYS A 197 -3.34 -15.75 -13.69
CA LYS A 197 -4.76 -15.73 -14.06
C LYS A 197 -5.36 -14.32 -14.01
N GLU A 198 -6.22 -14.04 -14.97
CA GLU A 198 -6.94 -12.76 -15.06
C GLU A 198 -8.04 -12.59 -14.01
N THR A 199 -8.52 -13.72 -13.47
CA THR A 199 -9.54 -13.75 -12.42
C THR A 199 -9.15 -14.68 -11.29
N TRP A 200 -9.56 -14.33 -10.07
CA TRP A 200 -9.34 -15.10 -8.86
C TRP A 200 -10.64 -15.52 -8.21
N GLN A 201 -10.72 -16.77 -7.79
CA GLN A 201 -11.79 -17.24 -6.93
C GLN A 201 -11.46 -16.86 -5.48
N VAL A 202 -12.33 -16.06 -4.86
CA VAL A 202 -12.10 -15.50 -3.52
C VAL A 202 -13.21 -15.95 -2.59
N LYS A 203 -12.85 -16.52 -1.44
CA LYS A 203 -13.80 -16.87 -0.40
C LYS A 203 -14.20 -15.63 0.37
N MET A 204 -15.48 -15.32 0.37
CA MET A 204 -16.06 -14.19 1.07
C MET A 204 -16.32 -14.50 2.56
N LYS A 205 -16.62 -13.46 3.35
CA LYS A 205 -16.90 -13.61 4.79
C LYS A 205 -18.10 -14.50 5.11
N ASP A 206 -19.08 -14.55 4.21
CA ASP A 206 -20.27 -15.40 4.32
C ASP A 206 -20.02 -16.87 3.88
N GLY A 207 -18.79 -17.18 3.47
CA GLY A 207 -18.37 -18.49 2.99
C GLY A 207 -18.62 -18.75 1.51
N SER A 208 -19.28 -17.84 0.79
CA SER A 208 -19.44 -17.91 -0.68
C SER A 208 -18.10 -17.76 -1.39
N ILE A 209 -18.00 -18.32 -2.60
CA ILE A 209 -16.84 -18.13 -3.49
C ILE A 209 -17.28 -17.24 -4.63
N ASN A 210 -16.63 -16.10 -4.77
CA ASN A 210 -16.87 -15.16 -5.85
C ASN A 210 -15.66 -15.07 -6.76
N GLU A 211 -15.91 -14.86 -8.04
CA GLU A 211 -14.87 -14.54 -9.01
C GLU A 211 -14.62 -13.03 -9.03
N VAL A 212 -13.37 -12.63 -8.90
CA VAL A 212 -12.94 -11.23 -8.91
C VAL A 212 -11.83 -11.04 -9.95
N GLU A 213 -11.76 -9.87 -10.56
CA GLU A 213 -10.68 -9.52 -11.47
C GLU A 213 -9.33 -9.46 -10.71
N ALA A 214 -8.30 -10.11 -11.27
CA ALA A 214 -6.94 -10.05 -10.76
C ALA A 214 -6.33 -8.67 -11.09
N ARG A 215 -6.18 -7.83 -10.06
CA ARG A 215 -5.64 -6.47 -10.21
C ARG A 215 -4.11 -6.41 -10.06
N MET A 216 -3.50 -7.50 -9.69
CA MET A 216 -2.04 -7.65 -9.62
C MET A 216 -1.60 -8.51 -10.82
N LYS A 217 -0.64 -8.01 -11.59
CA LYS A 217 -0.06 -8.77 -12.69
C LYS A 217 1.34 -9.22 -12.30
N PHE A 218 1.58 -10.51 -12.41
CA PHE A 218 2.85 -11.12 -12.11
C PHE A 218 3.57 -11.50 -13.42
N ASP A 219 4.74 -10.91 -13.60
CA ASP A 219 5.64 -11.23 -14.69
C ASP A 219 6.71 -12.22 -14.20
N ARG A 220 7.01 -13.22 -15.03
CA ARG A 220 8.05 -14.23 -14.74
C ARG A 220 9.40 -13.75 -15.25
#